data_7b73cae44a3ed515920ec2de6a388dc9
#
_entry.id   7b73cae44a3ed515920ec2de6a388dc9
#
_cell.length_a   1.000
_cell.length_b   1.000
_cell.length_c   1.000
_cell.angle_alpha   90.00
_cell.angle_beta   90.00
_cell.angle_gamma   90.00
#
_symmetry.space_group_name_H-M   'P 1'
#
loop_
_entity.id
_entity.type
_entity.pdbx_description
1 polymer ?
#
loop_
_entity_poly.entity_id
_entity_poly.type
_entity_poly.pdbx_seq_one_letter_code
_entity_poly.pdbx_strand_id
1 'polypeptide(L)'
;EFTSMEEKQNFQTSLDSNQNIFKPSTREEIVEIVKNCYKKSIPLEISGLQSKNKIGRNFQAEKTLDLSNYKGIIDYKPEELYIKVKAGTPISEIEEALKKNNQQLAFEPNDFGYLFSGESNSGSIGGVVACNFAGSRRFKVGSVRDHLLGFQGVNGKGETIKSGGTVVKNVTGYDLCKILSGSFGTLTVLTEISIKVLPKPETSKTLIIKNPHVKKALDYLGQSLSSSTDPSGGVFYPDYFGKNFILNDLTHDGGLTGIRIEGPMNSVDQRIDRLSKELDLIENEFSVLDSVQTEIFWNKTRNLEVFKN
;
A
#
# COMPACT_ATOMS: atom_id res chain seq x y z
N GLU A 1 -13.70 18.83 17.94
CA GLU A 1 -13.86 19.77 19.06
C GLU A 1 -14.45 19.01 20.24
N PHE A 2 -13.92 19.26 21.46
CA PHE A 2 -14.55 18.74 22.67
C PHE A 2 -15.93 19.39 22.83
N THR A 3 -16.95 18.59 22.97
CA THR A 3 -18.34 19.06 23.05
C THR A 3 -18.69 19.66 24.42
N SER A 4 -17.86 19.38 25.46
CA SER A 4 -18.05 19.95 26.80
C SER A 4 -16.72 20.18 27.56
N MET A 5 -16.75 21.04 28.58
CA MET A 5 -15.63 21.22 29.51
C MET A 5 -15.32 19.93 30.29
N GLU A 6 -16.31 19.13 30.56
CA GLU A 6 -16.20 17.86 31.28
C GLU A 6 -15.44 16.79 30.48
N GLU A 7 -15.68 16.70 29.15
CA GLU A 7 -14.91 15.83 28.25
C GLU A 7 -13.45 16.24 28.19
N LYS A 8 -13.18 17.54 28.14
CA LYS A 8 -11.83 18.10 28.15
C LYS A 8 -11.08 17.78 29.44
N GLN A 9 -11.75 17.85 30.57
CA GLN A 9 -11.20 17.58 31.90
C GLN A 9 -10.95 16.07 32.08
N ASN A 10 -11.86 15.22 31.63
CA ASN A 10 -11.72 13.75 31.63
C ASN A 10 -10.55 13.32 30.72
N PHE A 11 -10.42 13.93 29.55
CA PHE A 11 -9.32 13.65 28.64
C PHE A 11 -7.96 14.08 29.24
N GLN A 12 -7.89 15.26 29.86
CA GLN A 12 -6.68 15.72 30.54
C GLN A 12 -6.26 14.78 31.70
N THR A 13 -7.22 14.27 32.45
CA THR A 13 -6.97 13.27 33.51
C THR A 13 -6.43 11.96 32.92
N SER A 14 -6.89 11.53 31.73
CA SER A 14 -6.41 10.34 31.05
C SER A 14 -4.95 10.50 30.56
N LEU A 15 -4.53 11.70 30.16
CA LEU A 15 -3.15 11.97 29.78
C LEU A 15 -2.16 11.86 30.95
N ASP A 16 -2.61 12.14 32.15
CA ASP A 16 -1.81 12.06 33.38
C ASP A 16 -1.86 10.66 34.03
N SER A 17 -2.71 9.77 33.52
CA SER A 17 -2.81 8.39 33.99
C SER A 17 -1.61 7.53 33.57
N ASN A 18 -1.39 6.40 34.26
CA ASN A 18 -0.40 5.39 33.88
C ASN A 18 -0.76 4.62 32.59
N GLN A 19 -1.67 5.14 31.78
CA GLN A 19 -2.08 4.52 30.53
C GLN A 19 -0.92 4.55 29.51
N ASN A 20 -0.58 3.39 28.97
CA ASN A 20 0.50 3.26 27.99
C ASN A 20 0.04 3.43 26.54
N ILE A 21 -1.26 3.29 26.27
CA ILE A 21 -1.83 3.35 24.92
C ILE A 21 -2.95 4.39 24.89
N PHE A 22 -2.80 5.40 24.03
CA PHE A 22 -3.81 6.40 23.73
C PHE A 22 -4.53 6.07 22.44
N LYS A 23 -5.86 6.12 22.41
CA LYS A 23 -6.71 5.85 21.24
C LYS A 23 -7.59 7.05 20.90
N PRO A 24 -7.03 8.12 20.34
CA PRO A 24 -7.79 9.32 20.02
C PRO A 24 -8.85 9.05 18.95
N SER A 25 -9.96 9.78 19.03
CA SER A 25 -11.04 9.83 18.05
C SER A 25 -11.09 11.15 17.27
N THR A 26 -10.42 12.20 17.81
CA THR A 26 -10.38 13.54 17.23
C THR A 26 -8.93 13.99 16.98
N ARG A 27 -8.77 14.97 16.07
CA ARG A 27 -7.46 15.55 15.79
C ARG A 27 -6.93 16.35 16.98
N GLU A 28 -7.82 17.00 17.71
CA GLU A 28 -7.52 17.80 18.90
C GLU A 28 -6.89 16.92 20.00
N GLU A 29 -7.45 15.72 20.21
CA GLU A 29 -6.85 14.72 21.12
C GLU A 29 -5.46 14.30 20.69
N ILE A 30 -5.22 14.07 19.40
CA ILE A 30 -3.89 13.74 18.86
C ILE A 30 -2.89 14.88 19.18
N VAL A 31 -3.28 16.12 18.92
CA VAL A 31 -2.46 17.31 19.20
C VAL A 31 -2.07 17.38 20.68
N GLU A 32 -3.04 17.21 21.59
CA GLU A 32 -2.77 17.31 23.03
C GLU A 32 -1.90 16.16 23.56
N ILE A 33 -2.11 14.92 23.05
CA ILE A 33 -1.25 13.77 23.39
C ILE A 33 0.20 14.06 22.99
N VAL A 34 0.43 14.49 21.74
CA VAL A 34 1.78 14.79 21.24
C VAL A 34 2.42 15.92 22.03
N LYS A 35 1.70 17.02 22.30
CA LYS A 35 2.19 18.13 23.12
C LYS A 35 2.58 17.69 24.53
N ASN A 36 1.76 16.85 25.17
CA ASN A 36 2.04 16.34 26.51
C ASN A 36 3.31 15.47 26.51
N CYS A 37 3.42 14.53 25.58
CA CYS A 37 4.61 13.70 25.44
C CYS A 37 5.86 14.52 25.14
N TYR A 38 5.76 15.53 24.27
CA TYR A 38 6.87 16.44 23.98
C TYR A 38 7.33 17.21 25.22
N LYS A 39 6.40 17.84 25.97
CA LYS A 39 6.70 18.60 27.21
C LYS A 39 7.36 17.71 28.26
N LYS A 40 6.95 16.47 28.38
CA LYS A 40 7.47 15.51 29.37
C LYS A 40 8.65 14.70 28.86
N SER A 41 9.10 14.92 27.62
CA SER A 41 10.16 14.15 26.96
C SER A 41 9.88 12.63 26.93
N ILE A 42 8.62 12.25 26.76
CA ILE A 42 8.17 10.85 26.70
C ILE A 42 8.27 10.35 25.26
N PRO A 43 9.04 9.28 24.97
CA PRO A 43 9.08 8.63 23.67
C PRO A 43 7.71 8.08 23.30
N LEU A 44 7.18 8.45 22.11
CA LEU A 44 5.85 8.12 21.64
C LEU A 44 5.93 7.28 20.35
N GLU A 45 5.41 6.05 20.40
CA GLU A 45 5.16 5.23 19.22
C GLU A 45 3.89 5.68 18.52
N ILE A 46 3.94 5.77 17.17
CA ILE A 46 2.75 6.00 16.35
C ILE A 46 2.32 4.67 15.74
N SER A 47 1.09 4.27 16.02
CA SER A 47 0.54 2.99 15.56
C SER A 47 -0.80 3.20 14.85
N GLY A 48 -1.08 2.35 13.87
CA GLY A 48 -2.39 2.18 13.26
C GLY A 48 -2.89 0.76 13.53
N LEU A 49 -3.12 -0.02 12.47
CA LEU A 49 -3.58 -1.42 12.59
C LEU A 49 -2.43 -2.44 12.77
N GLN A 50 -1.24 -2.00 13.09
CA GLN A 50 -0.06 -2.79 13.46
C GLN A 50 0.41 -3.84 12.43
N SER A 51 -0.04 -3.76 11.18
CA SER A 51 0.33 -4.74 10.13
C SER A 51 1.82 -4.69 9.74
N LYS A 52 2.54 -3.66 10.16
CA LYS A 52 3.93 -3.36 9.77
C LYS A 52 4.87 -3.15 10.97
N ASN A 53 4.43 -3.41 12.18
CA ASN A 53 5.20 -3.19 13.41
C ASN A 53 6.43 -4.10 13.56
N LYS A 54 6.47 -5.21 12.81
CA LYS A 54 7.64 -6.12 12.77
C LYS A 54 8.67 -5.74 11.71
N ILE A 55 8.44 -4.64 10.96
CA ILE A 55 9.35 -4.18 9.92
C ILE A 55 10.26 -3.08 10.49
N GLY A 56 11.56 -3.22 10.26
CA GLY A 56 12.55 -2.26 10.72
C GLY A 56 13.24 -2.66 12.01
N ARG A 57 13.78 -1.68 12.72
CA ARG A 57 14.50 -1.89 13.98
C ARG A 57 13.54 -1.80 15.16
N ASN A 58 13.78 -2.60 16.18
CA ASN A 58 13.09 -2.44 17.47
C ASN A 58 13.47 -1.06 18.07
N PHE A 59 12.47 -0.38 18.59
CA PHE A 59 12.65 0.88 19.30
C PHE A 59 11.95 0.79 20.66
N GLN A 60 12.39 1.64 21.58
CA GLN A 60 11.80 1.72 22.90
C GLN A 60 10.90 2.97 22.95
N ALA A 61 9.61 2.75 23.15
CA ALA A 61 8.64 3.80 23.41
C ALA A 61 7.97 3.54 24.76
N GLU A 62 7.72 4.61 25.52
CA GLU A 62 7.00 4.51 26.80
C GLU A 62 5.49 4.54 26.59
N LYS A 63 5.04 5.24 25.53
CA LYS A 63 3.63 5.43 25.21
C LYS A 63 3.39 5.12 23.73
N THR A 64 2.18 4.66 23.43
CA THR A 64 1.71 4.40 22.07
C THR A 64 0.50 5.26 21.73
N LEU A 65 0.55 5.94 20.60
CA LEU A 65 -0.56 6.65 19.98
C LEU A 65 -1.17 5.74 18.90
N ASP A 66 -2.27 5.08 19.25
CA ASP A 66 -3.00 4.16 18.37
C ASP A 66 -4.11 4.90 17.63
N LEU A 67 -3.94 5.07 16.32
CA LEU A 67 -4.87 5.79 15.45
C LEU A 67 -6.03 4.92 14.93
N SER A 68 -6.19 3.70 15.41
CA SER A 68 -7.24 2.77 14.92
C SER A 68 -8.67 3.32 15.09
N ASN A 69 -8.91 4.18 16.07
CA ASN A 69 -10.19 4.86 16.27
C ASN A 69 -10.34 6.13 15.39
N TYR A 70 -9.22 6.69 14.90
CA TYR A 70 -9.24 7.88 14.05
C TYR A 70 -9.33 7.49 12.56
N LYS A 71 -10.51 7.02 12.14
CA LYS A 71 -10.77 6.42 10.83
C LYS A 71 -12.01 6.98 10.15
N GLY A 72 -12.14 6.72 8.87
CA GLY A 72 -13.27 7.04 8.01
C GLY A 72 -12.89 7.84 6.77
N ILE A 73 -13.73 7.73 5.75
CA ILE A 73 -13.62 8.49 4.50
C ILE A 73 -14.19 9.89 4.76
N ILE A 74 -13.40 10.93 4.44
CA ILE A 74 -13.77 12.34 4.63
C ILE A 74 -14.45 12.87 3.36
N ASP A 75 -13.85 12.57 2.19
CA ASP A 75 -14.34 12.99 0.89
C ASP A 75 -13.88 12.00 -0.18
N TYR A 76 -14.73 11.75 -1.17
CA TYR A 76 -14.38 10.89 -2.30
C TYR A 76 -15.06 11.44 -3.56
N LYS A 77 -14.24 11.80 -4.54
CA LYS A 77 -14.64 12.33 -5.84
C LYS A 77 -14.17 11.40 -6.95
N PRO A 78 -14.96 10.41 -7.35
CA PRO A 78 -14.59 9.47 -8.40
C PRO A 78 -14.21 10.15 -9.71
N GLU A 79 -14.94 11.19 -10.10
CA GLU A 79 -14.71 11.98 -11.31
C GLU A 79 -13.40 12.79 -11.28
N GLU A 80 -12.93 13.16 -10.10
CA GLU A 80 -11.67 13.89 -9.88
C GLU A 80 -10.50 12.96 -9.54
N LEU A 81 -10.75 11.65 -9.45
CA LEU A 81 -9.77 10.60 -9.21
C LEU A 81 -8.98 10.79 -7.89
N TYR A 82 -9.64 11.21 -6.82
CA TYR A 82 -9.04 11.26 -5.49
C TYR A 82 -9.99 10.79 -4.40
N ILE A 83 -9.39 10.32 -3.31
CA ILE A 83 -10.07 10.04 -2.05
C ILE A 83 -9.32 10.70 -0.90
N LYS A 84 -10.06 11.31 0.03
CA LYS A 84 -9.53 11.90 1.25
C LYS A 84 -10.04 11.13 2.46
N VAL A 85 -9.12 10.68 3.30
CA VAL A 85 -9.41 9.78 4.42
C VAL A 85 -8.65 10.16 5.69
N LYS A 86 -9.14 9.73 6.84
CA LYS A 86 -8.39 9.77 8.10
C LYS A 86 -7.30 8.69 8.09
N ALA A 87 -6.16 8.96 8.74
CA ALA A 87 -4.97 8.10 8.66
C ALA A 87 -5.17 6.68 9.23
N GLY A 88 -6.04 6.50 10.21
CA GLY A 88 -6.37 5.19 10.79
C GLY A 88 -7.31 4.34 9.92
N THR A 89 -7.82 4.85 8.79
CA THR A 89 -8.77 4.13 7.94
C THR A 89 -8.14 2.86 7.37
N PRO A 90 -8.79 1.68 7.53
CA PRO A 90 -8.32 0.43 6.95
C PRO A 90 -8.24 0.50 5.42
N ILE A 91 -7.24 -0.14 4.83
CA ILE A 91 -7.12 -0.25 3.37
C ILE A 91 -8.34 -0.97 2.78
N SER A 92 -8.86 -2.00 3.45
CA SER A 92 -10.06 -2.73 3.01
C SER A 92 -11.29 -1.84 2.86
N GLU A 93 -11.49 -0.88 3.79
CA GLU A 93 -12.61 0.08 3.71
C GLU A 93 -12.46 1.01 2.49
N ILE A 94 -11.23 1.45 2.20
CA ILE A 94 -10.94 2.28 1.04
C ILE A 94 -11.15 1.49 -0.25
N GLU A 95 -10.60 0.27 -0.35
CA GLU A 95 -10.74 -0.58 -1.53
C GLU A 95 -12.20 -0.94 -1.81
N GLU A 96 -13.02 -1.16 -0.76
CA GLU A 96 -14.46 -1.39 -0.91
C GLU A 96 -15.19 -0.16 -1.49
N ALA A 97 -14.85 1.03 -1.01
CA ALA A 97 -15.42 2.28 -1.54
C ALA A 97 -15.04 2.51 -3.02
N LEU A 98 -13.76 2.28 -3.37
CA LEU A 98 -13.25 2.43 -4.72
C LEU A 98 -13.85 1.41 -5.70
N LYS A 99 -14.08 0.18 -5.25
CA LYS A 99 -14.67 -0.89 -6.06
C LYS A 99 -16.05 -0.50 -6.62
N LYS A 100 -16.85 0.26 -5.86
CA LYS A 100 -18.18 0.72 -6.29
C LYS A 100 -18.14 1.62 -7.54
N ASN A 101 -17.01 2.28 -7.77
CA ASN A 101 -16.78 3.16 -8.92
C ASN A 101 -15.74 2.59 -9.91
N ASN A 102 -15.45 1.30 -9.84
CA ASN A 102 -14.47 0.63 -10.68
C ASN A 102 -13.08 1.30 -10.64
N GLN A 103 -12.67 1.77 -9.46
CA GLN A 103 -11.38 2.40 -9.20
C GLN A 103 -10.52 1.56 -8.25
N GLN A 104 -9.24 1.91 -8.14
CA GLN A 104 -8.27 1.18 -7.34
C GLN A 104 -7.16 2.08 -6.79
N LEU A 105 -6.51 1.61 -5.72
CA LEU A 105 -5.20 2.09 -5.28
C LEU A 105 -4.14 1.43 -6.18
N ALA A 106 -3.74 2.12 -7.25
CA ALA A 106 -2.90 1.53 -8.30
C ALA A 106 -1.49 1.13 -7.82
N PHE A 107 -0.99 1.72 -6.73
CA PHE A 107 0.28 1.35 -6.11
C PHE A 107 0.23 0.00 -5.35
N GLU A 108 -0.91 -0.67 -5.33
CA GLU A 108 -1.10 -2.01 -4.76
C GLU A 108 -0.59 -2.14 -3.31
N PRO A 109 -1.33 -1.59 -2.31
CA PRO A 109 -0.94 -1.74 -0.90
C PRO A 109 -0.79 -3.22 -0.51
N ASN A 110 0.33 -3.54 0.15
CA ASN A 110 0.61 -4.91 0.56
C ASN A 110 -0.19 -5.31 1.81
N ASP A 111 -0.60 -6.58 1.87
CA ASP A 111 -1.09 -7.22 3.09
C ASP A 111 0.01 -8.09 3.71
N PHE A 112 0.73 -7.53 4.67
CA PHE A 112 1.77 -8.25 5.40
C PHE A 112 1.24 -9.02 6.60
N GLY A 113 -0.06 -8.96 6.87
CA GLY A 113 -0.67 -9.75 7.93
C GLY A 113 -0.44 -11.24 7.72
N TYR A 114 -0.55 -11.73 6.50
CA TYR A 114 -0.26 -13.13 6.18
C TYR A 114 1.17 -13.54 6.55
N LEU A 115 2.16 -12.66 6.35
CA LEU A 115 3.56 -12.95 6.65
C LEU A 115 3.86 -12.92 8.16
N PHE A 116 3.24 -12.01 8.92
CA PHE A 116 3.61 -11.74 10.30
C PHE A 116 2.68 -12.34 11.36
N SER A 117 1.39 -12.51 11.04
CA SER A 117 0.37 -13.02 11.98
C SER A 117 -0.39 -14.24 11.46
N GLY A 118 -0.23 -14.60 10.19
CA GLY A 118 -0.98 -15.67 9.55
C GLY A 118 -2.40 -15.28 9.10
N GLU A 119 -2.86 -14.07 9.44
CA GLU A 119 -4.16 -13.54 9.09
C GLU A 119 -4.04 -12.28 8.24
N SER A 120 -5.07 -12.01 7.41
CA SER A 120 -5.12 -10.79 6.59
C SER A 120 -5.11 -9.53 7.46
N ASN A 121 -4.15 -8.64 7.21
CA ASN A 121 -4.10 -7.31 7.79
C ASN A 121 -3.32 -6.36 6.87
N SER A 122 -4.01 -5.76 5.92
CA SER A 122 -3.43 -4.76 5.01
C SER A 122 -3.08 -3.44 5.72
N GLY A 123 -3.55 -3.27 6.95
CA GLY A 123 -3.26 -2.13 7.78
C GLY A 123 -4.07 -0.89 7.44
N SER A 124 -3.66 0.24 8.02
CA SER A 124 -4.25 1.56 7.78
C SER A 124 -3.52 2.31 6.67
N ILE A 125 -4.22 3.24 6.03
CA ILE A 125 -3.64 4.11 4.99
C ILE A 125 -2.47 4.95 5.52
N GLY A 126 -2.54 5.42 6.76
CA GLY A 126 -1.44 6.13 7.41
C GLY A 126 -0.16 5.29 7.49
N GLY A 127 -0.29 4.01 7.86
CA GLY A 127 0.83 3.07 7.88
C GLY A 127 1.37 2.77 6.48
N VAL A 128 0.50 2.66 5.47
CA VAL A 128 0.90 2.44 4.07
C VAL A 128 1.68 3.65 3.54
N VAL A 129 1.21 4.88 3.77
CA VAL A 129 1.91 6.11 3.39
C VAL A 129 3.23 6.23 4.14
N ALA A 130 3.23 6.03 5.45
CA ALA A 130 4.42 6.13 6.27
C ALA A 130 5.55 5.18 5.84
N CYS A 131 5.20 3.95 5.39
CA CYS A 131 6.18 2.97 4.92
C CYS A 131 6.51 3.08 3.43
N ASN A 132 5.66 3.72 2.63
CA ASN A 132 5.82 3.85 1.16
C ASN A 132 6.00 2.50 0.44
N PHE A 133 5.38 1.44 0.93
CA PHE A 133 5.42 0.15 0.26
C PHE A 133 4.42 0.10 -0.89
N ALA A 134 4.85 -0.50 -2.00
CA ALA A 134 4.07 -0.64 -3.22
C ALA A 134 4.25 -2.03 -3.80
N GLY A 135 3.23 -2.50 -4.51
CA GLY A 135 3.25 -3.78 -5.21
C GLY A 135 3.92 -3.73 -6.57
N SER A 136 3.58 -4.70 -7.39
CA SER A 136 4.26 -5.00 -8.67
C SER A 136 4.11 -3.92 -9.73
N ARG A 137 3.07 -3.06 -9.65
CA ARG A 137 2.89 -1.93 -10.59
C ARG A 137 3.84 -0.77 -10.35
N ARG A 138 4.69 -0.83 -9.33
CA ARG A 138 5.56 0.31 -8.94
C ARG A 138 6.35 0.92 -10.09
N PHE A 139 6.91 0.12 -10.98
CA PHE A 139 7.71 0.62 -12.11
C PHE A 139 6.86 1.36 -13.16
N LYS A 140 5.56 1.07 -13.23
CA LYS A 140 4.61 1.68 -14.19
C LYS A 140 3.88 2.89 -13.62
N VAL A 141 3.39 2.80 -12.40
CA VAL A 141 2.51 3.82 -11.81
C VAL A 141 3.15 4.61 -10.67
N GLY A 142 4.36 4.22 -10.26
CA GLY A 142 5.02 4.79 -9.09
C GLY A 142 4.63 4.09 -7.78
N SER A 143 5.14 4.64 -6.68
CA SER A 143 4.88 4.17 -5.32
C SER A 143 3.75 4.99 -4.67
N VAL A 144 3.44 4.70 -3.40
CA VAL A 144 2.49 5.50 -2.58
C VAL A 144 2.84 6.99 -2.60
N ARG A 145 4.15 7.31 -2.53
CA ARG A 145 4.69 8.66 -2.62
C ARG A 145 4.23 9.43 -3.87
N ASP A 146 4.03 8.73 -4.99
CA ASP A 146 3.66 9.34 -6.27
C ASP A 146 2.12 9.52 -6.38
N HIS A 147 1.38 8.89 -5.49
CA HIS A 147 -0.08 9.01 -5.37
C HIS A 147 -0.52 9.91 -4.20
N LEU A 148 0.37 10.28 -3.30
CA LEU A 148 0.05 11.18 -2.18
C LEU A 148 -0.08 12.63 -2.70
N LEU A 149 -1.33 13.13 -2.77
CA LEU A 149 -1.64 14.48 -3.25
C LEU A 149 -1.49 15.53 -2.15
N GLY A 150 -1.80 15.15 -0.92
CA GLY A 150 -1.72 16.05 0.22
C GLY A 150 -1.98 15.33 1.53
N PHE A 151 -1.63 16.00 2.62
CA PHE A 151 -1.84 15.49 3.98
C PHE A 151 -2.11 16.62 4.97
N GLN A 152 -2.72 16.27 6.09
CA GLN A 152 -2.64 17.00 7.35
C GLN A 152 -2.00 16.08 8.38
N GLY A 153 -1.29 16.69 9.34
CA GLY A 153 -0.63 15.93 10.40
C GLY A 153 -0.20 16.80 11.56
N VAL A 154 0.37 16.15 12.57
CA VAL A 154 0.89 16.79 13.78
C VAL A 154 2.37 16.46 13.88
N ASN A 155 3.21 17.50 13.94
CA ASN A 155 4.65 17.34 14.10
C ASN A 155 5.03 16.95 15.54
N GLY A 156 6.30 16.64 15.78
CA GLY A 156 6.79 16.23 17.11
C GLY A 156 6.60 17.24 18.24
N LYS A 157 6.29 18.50 17.92
CA LYS A 157 5.98 19.55 18.93
C LYS A 157 4.48 19.68 19.21
N GLY A 158 3.64 18.92 18.54
CA GLY A 158 2.19 19.02 18.63
C GLY A 158 1.58 20.15 17.79
N GLU A 159 2.31 20.65 16.79
CA GLU A 159 1.82 21.67 15.86
C GLU A 159 1.18 21.01 14.65
N THR A 160 0.01 21.50 14.24
CA THR A 160 -0.66 21.03 13.02
C THR A 160 0.06 21.54 11.79
N ILE A 161 0.40 20.63 10.88
CA ILE A 161 1.00 20.93 9.58
C ILE A 161 0.14 20.38 8.47
N LYS A 162 0.19 21.00 7.30
CA LYS A 162 -0.45 20.50 6.06
C LYS A 162 0.42 20.81 4.87
N SER A 163 0.34 19.96 3.85
CA SER A 163 0.97 20.20 2.56
C SER A 163 0.14 19.54 1.46
N GLY A 164 0.20 20.11 0.25
CA GLY A 164 -0.60 19.64 -0.88
C GLY A 164 -2.09 19.93 -0.73
N GLY A 165 -2.90 19.19 -1.48
CA GLY A 165 -4.36 19.35 -1.53
C GLY A 165 -5.02 18.13 -2.13
N THR A 166 -6.02 18.36 -2.97
CA THR A 166 -6.72 17.32 -3.74
C THR A 166 -6.35 17.34 -5.23
N VAL A 167 -5.47 18.26 -5.64
CA VAL A 167 -5.05 18.43 -7.04
C VAL A 167 -3.63 17.89 -7.25
N VAL A 168 -3.39 17.37 -8.46
CA VAL A 168 -2.12 16.70 -8.81
C VAL A 168 -0.94 17.69 -8.89
N LYS A 169 -1.19 18.98 -9.10
CA LYS A 169 -0.14 19.99 -9.27
C LYS A 169 -0.11 20.96 -8.10
N ASN A 170 0.93 20.85 -7.27
CA ASN A 170 1.29 21.87 -6.27
C ASN A 170 2.65 22.46 -6.67
N VAL A 171 2.69 23.76 -6.93
CA VAL A 171 3.87 24.47 -7.47
C VAL A 171 4.53 25.42 -6.45
N THR A 172 4.05 25.45 -5.20
CA THR A 172 4.52 26.41 -4.19
C THR A 172 5.11 25.69 -2.98
N GLY A 173 6.35 25.97 -2.65
CA GLY A 173 7.06 25.46 -1.48
C GLY A 173 7.67 24.05 -1.67
N TYR A 174 8.19 23.50 -0.57
CA TYR A 174 8.74 22.15 -0.52
C TYR A 174 7.63 21.11 -0.59
N ASP A 175 7.87 20.04 -1.35
CA ASP A 175 6.95 18.90 -1.42
C ASP A 175 7.11 17.99 -0.19
N LEU A 176 6.46 18.37 0.91
CA LEU A 176 6.49 17.62 2.15
C LEU A 176 5.85 16.23 2.00
N CYS A 177 4.94 16.04 1.05
CA CYS A 177 4.36 14.73 0.77
C CYS A 177 5.45 13.71 0.41
N LYS A 178 6.45 14.15 -0.36
CA LYS A 178 7.58 13.30 -0.76
C LYS A 178 8.51 12.93 0.40
N ILE A 179 8.63 13.78 1.39
CA ILE A 179 9.48 13.56 2.58
C ILE A 179 8.77 12.62 3.57
N LEU A 180 7.48 12.81 3.77
CA LEU A 180 6.71 12.03 4.76
C LEU A 180 6.43 10.60 4.29
N SER A 181 6.29 10.39 2.99
CA SER A 181 6.13 9.07 2.41
C SER A 181 7.42 8.26 2.55
N GLY A 182 7.42 7.24 3.40
CA GLY A 182 8.60 6.45 3.75
C GLY A 182 9.33 6.93 5.02
N SER A 183 8.74 7.86 5.80
CA SER A 183 9.32 8.33 7.06
C SER A 183 9.06 7.41 8.25
N PHE A 184 8.30 6.33 8.09
CA PHE A 184 7.91 5.39 9.15
C PHE A 184 7.25 6.06 10.37
N GLY A 185 6.56 7.20 10.16
CA GLY A 185 5.91 7.97 11.24
C GLY A 185 6.87 8.76 12.14
N THR A 186 8.17 8.81 11.82
CA THR A 186 9.18 9.47 12.69
C THR A 186 9.16 10.99 12.59
N LEU A 187 8.58 11.57 11.54
CA LEU A 187 8.55 13.00 11.31
C LEU A 187 7.22 13.67 11.68
N THR A 188 6.12 12.93 11.53
CA THR A 188 4.77 13.48 11.65
C THR A 188 3.78 12.38 11.97
N VAL A 189 2.84 12.65 12.85
CA VAL A 189 1.60 11.88 13.00
C VAL A 189 0.67 12.30 11.87
N LEU A 190 0.47 11.46 10.87
CA LEU A 190 -0.49 11.71 9.80
C LEU A 190 -1.91 11.66 10.38
N THR A 191 -2.73 12.65 10.04
CA THR A 191 -4.15 12.71 10.46
C THR A 191 -5.09 12.57 9.28
N GLU A 192 -4.94 13.37 8.23
CA GLU A 192 -5.73 13.31 7.01
C GLU A 192 -4.83 13.09 5.80
N ILE A 193 -5.27 12.30 4.86
CA ILE A 193 -4.50 11.89 3.69
C ILE A 193 -5.38 12.00 2.46
N SER A 194 -4.90 12.72 1.43
CA SER A 194 -5.52 12.79 0.10
C SER A 194 -4.69 11.93 -0.85
N ILE A 195 -5.31 10.92 -1.43
CA ILE A 195 -4.66 9.94 -2.31
C ILE A 195 -5.30 10.00 -3.70
N LYS A 196 -4.43 10.03 -4.73
CA LYS A 196 -4.83 9.81 -6.12
C LYS A 196 -5.25 8.36 -6.30
N VAL A 197 -6.39 8.14 -6.91
CA VAL A 197 -6.88 6.83 -7.33
C VAL A 197 -6.88 6.72 -8.84
N LEU A 198 -6.91 5.51 -9.39
CA LEU A 198 -6.98 5.28 -10.82
C LEU A 198 -8.13 4.32 -11.16
N PRO A 199 -8.71 4.42 -12.37
CA PRO A 199 -9.63 3.41 -12.86
C PRO A 199 -8.97 2.02 -12.86
N LYS A 200 -9.74 0.97 -12.60
CA LYS A 200 -9.30 -0.40 -12.85
C LYS A 200 -9.19 -0.61 -14.36
N PRO A 201 -8.18 -1.37 -14.84
CA PRO A 201 -8.13 -1.77 -16.24
C PRO A 201 -9.35 -2.65 -16.58
N GLU A 202 -9.79 -2.61 -17.84
CA GLU A 202 -10.91 -3.42 -18.33
C GLU A 202 -10.64 -4.91 -18.15
N THR A 203 -9.41 -5.32 -18.48
CA THR A 203 -8.95 -6.69 -18.28
C THR A 203 -7.46 -6.76 -17.97
N SER A 204 -7.04 -7.90 -17.47
CA SER A 204 -5.63 -8.23 -17.23
C SER A 204 -5.38 -9.70 -17.55
N LYS A 205 -4.22 -10.00 -18.10
CA LYS A 205 -3.71 -11.36 -18.31
C LYS A 205 -2.27 -11.46 -17.87
N THR A 206 -1.85 -12.66 -17.50
CA THR A 206 -0.46 -12.91 -17.09
C THR A 206 0.14 -14.00 -17.94
N LEU A 207 1.26 -13.69 -18.57
CA LEU A 207 2.13 -14.67 -19.21
C LEU A 207 2.97 -15.34 -18.13
N ILE A 208 2.82 -16.64 -17.95
CA ILE A 208 3.63 -17.47 -17.04
C ILE A 208 4.63 -18.27 -17.85
N ILE A 209 5.92 -18.09 -17.61
CA ILE A 209 7.01 -18.85 -18.24
C ILE A 209 7.52 -19.86 -17.23
N LYS A 210 7.54 -21.13 -17.60
CA LYS A 210 7.81 -22.27 -16.72
C LYS A 210 9.31 -22.60 -16.68
N ASN A 211 9.80 -23.03 -15.51
CA ASN A 211 11.16 -23.54 -15.29
C ASN A 211 12.33 -22.68 -15.82
N PRO A 212 12.28 -21.35 -15.81
CA PRO A 212 13.40 -20.57 -16.29
C PRO A 212 14.55 -20.62 -15.26
N HIS A 213 15.78 -20.79 -15.74
CA HIS A 213 16.95 -20.49 -14.92
C HIS A 213 16.98 -19.00 -14.58
N VAL A 214 17.52 -18.63 -13.41
CA VAL A 214 17.58 -17.24 -12.92
C VAL A 214 18.04 -16.25 -13.98
N LYS A 215 19.13 -16.56 -14.70
CA LYS A 215 19.64 -15.69 -15.76
C LYS A 215 18.60 -15.48 -16.87
N LYS A 216 18.00 -16.57 -17.37
CA LYS A 216 16.98 -16.50 -18.42
C LYS A 216 15.72 -15.78 -17.96
N ALA A 217 15.32 -15.95 -16.69
CA ALA A 217 14.21 -15.23 -16.08
C ALA A 217 14.46 -13.71 -16.04
N LEU A 218 15.67 -13.29 -15.65
CA LEU A 218 16.05 -11.88 -15.66
C LEU A 218 16.10 -11.30 -17.07
N ASP A 219 16.58 -12.06 -18.05
CA ASP A 219 16.59 -11.68 -19.48
C ASP A 219 15.14 -11.49 -19.97
N TYR A 220 14.21 -12.41 -19.68
CA TYR A 220 12.80 -12.28 -20.02
C TYR A 220 12.15 -11.04 -19.39
N LEU A 221 12.39 -10.79 -18.10
CA LEU A 221 11.87 -9.60 -17.43
C LEU A 221 12.42 -8.32 -18.03
N GLY A 222 13.74 -8.25 -18.30
CA GLY A 222 14.40 -7.11 -18.91
C GLY A 222 13.89 -6.81 -20.32
N GLN A 223 13.77 -7.83 -21.17
CA GLN A 223 13.20 -7.70 -22.52
C GLN A 223 11.74 -7.25 -22.48
N SER A 224 10.94 -7.84 -21.60
CA SER A 224 9.51 -7.47 -21.45
C SER A 224 9.34 -6.02 -21.04
N LEU A 225 10.15 -5.52 -20.08
CA LEU A 225 10.12 -4.13 -19.63
C LEU A 225 10.54 -3.13 -20.71
N SER A 226 11.37 -3.58 -21.67
CA SER A 226 11.85 -2.75 -22.80
C SER A 226 10.95 -2.88 -24.03
N SER A 227 9.98 -3.79 -24.02
CA SER A 227 9.12 -4.07 -25.18
C SER A 227 7.97 -3.06 -25.29
N SER A 228 7.39 -2.98 -26.50
CA SER A 228 6.18 -2.17 -26.77
C SER A 228 4.90 -2.79 -26.19
N THR A 229 5.00 -3.94 -25.52
CA THR A 229 3.85 -4.61 -24.90
C THR A 229 3.42 -3.98 -23.57
N ASP A 230 4.20 -3.03 -23.04
CA ASP A 230 3.88 -2.18 -21.90
C ASP A 230 3.35 -2.96 -20.68
N PRO A 231 4.15 -3.88 -20.10
CA PRO A 231 3.75 -4.69 -18.97
C PRO A 231 3.48 -3.83 -17.72
N SER A 232 2.61 -4.32 -16.83
CA SER A 232 2.27 -3.66 -15.57
C SER A 232 2.76 -4.40 -14.33
N GLY A 233 3.36 -5.56 -14.48
CA GLY A 233 3.95 -6.36 -13.41
C GLY A 233 4.93 -7.37 -13.94
N GLY A 234 5.99 -7.62 -13.18
CA GLY A 234 6.98 -8.65 -13.46
C GLY A 234 7.44 -9.30 -12.16
N VAL A 235 7.55 -10.63 -12.13
CA VAL A 235 8.01 -11.39 -10.98
C VAL A 235 8.73 -12.66 -11.42
N PHE A 236 9.74 -13.05 -10.68
CA PHE A 236 10.38 -14.35 -10.79
C PHE A 236 10.34 -15.07 -9.45
N TYR A 237 9.87 -16.30 -9.46
CA TYR A 237 9.93 -17.23 -8.35
C TYR A 237 10.92 -18.35 -8.66
N PRO A 238 12.01 -18.50 -7.86
CA PRO A 238 12.90 -19.66 -7.94
C PRO A 238 12.17 -20.98 -7.63
N ASP A 239 12.76 -22.10 -8.01
CA ASP A 239 12.15 -23.46 -7.93
C ASP A 239 11.47 -23.73 -6.58
N TYR A 240 12.12 -23.39 -5.47
CA TYR A 240 11.58 -23.62 -4.14
C TYR A 240 10.23 -22.90 -3.91
N PHE A 241 10.13 -21.65 -4.35
CA PHE A 241 8.93 -20.84 -4.17
C PHE A 241 7.90 -21.07 -5.30
N GLY A 242 8.36 -21.34 -6.52
CA GLY A 242 7.50 -21.67 -7.65
C GLY A 242 6.63 -22.90 -7.38
N LYS A 243 7.19 -23.93 -6.78
CA LYS A 243 6.47 -25.15 -6.38
C LYS A 243 5.36 -24.92 -5.36
N ASN A 244 5.53 -23.93 -4.49
CA ASN A 244 4.55 -23.59 -3.46
C ASN A 244 3.46 -22.63 -3.98
N PHE A 245 3.60 -22.15 -5.22
CA PHE A 245 2.63 -21.26 -5.83
C PHE A 245 1.48 -22.08 -6.46
N ILE A 246 0.51 -22.48 -5.62
CA ILE A 246 -0.65 -23.27 -6.06
C ILE A 246 -1.70 -22.32 -6.64
N LEU A 247 -1.88 -22.32 -7.95
CA LEU A 247 -3.08 -21.89 -8.65
C LEU A 247 -3.73 -23.15 -9.21
N ASN A 248 -5.02 -23.31 -9.06
CA ASN A 248 -5.82 -24.52 -9.19
C ASN A 248 -5.43 -25.53 -10.30
N ASP A 249 -4.79 -25.14 -11.40
CA ASP A 249 -4.35 -26.02 -12.49
C ASP A 249 -2.86 -25.80 -12.88
N LEU A 250 -2.15 -24.90 -12.20
CA LEU A 250 -0.72 -24.68 -12.41
C LEU A 250 0.07 -25.46 -11.35
N THR A 251 0.02 -26.76 -11.44
CA THR A 251 1.04 -27.60 -10.80
C THR A 251 2.34 -27.41 -11.55
N HIS A 252 3.34 -26.83 -10.89
CA HIS A 252 4.58 -26.47 -11.54
C HIS A 252 5.77 -27.02 -10.75
N ASP A 253 6.55 -27.84 -11.41
CA ASP A 253 7.79 -28.40 -10.85
C ASP A 253 8.98 -27.53 -11.21
N GLY A 254 9.14 -26.39 -10.52
CA GLY A 254 10.28 -25.53 -10.75
C GLY A 254 10.01 -24.04 -10.60
N GLY A 255 10.95 -23.20 -11.06
CA GLY A 255 10.81 -21.75 -11.05
C GLY A 255 9.80 -21.25 -12.10
N LEU A 256 9.24 -20.08 -11.87
CA LEU A 256 8.34 -19.41 -12.80
C LEU A 256 8.60 -17.91 -12.92
N THR A 257 8.37 -17.39 -14.12
CA THR A 257 8.36 -15.94 -14.35
C THR A 257 6.95 -15.53 -14.75
N GLY A 258 6.39 -14.53 -14.07
CA GLY A 258 5.08 -13.95 -14.38
C GLY A 258 5.22 -12.53 -14.92
N ILE A 259 4.55 -12.24 -16.05
CA ILE A 259 4.52 -10.91 -16.66
C ILE A 259 3.07 -10.52 -16.90
N ARG A 260 2.63 -9.40 -16.29
CA ARG A 260 1.24 -8.93 -16.38
C ARG A 260 1.07 -7.87 -17.45
N ILE A 261 0.07 -8.06 -18.30
CA ILE A 261 -0.42 -7.10 -19.29
C ILE A 261 -1.85 -6.69 -18.90
N GLU A 262 -2.13 -5.38 -18.94
CA GLU A 262 -3.42 -4.80 -18.54
C GLU A 262 -3.90 -3.78 -19.59
N GLY A 263 -5.22 -3.59 -19.69
CA GLY A 263 -5.82 -2.59 -20.56
C GLY A 263 -7.13 -3.05 -21.23
N PRO A 264 -7.48 -2.50 -22.40
CA PRO A 264 -8.63 -2.94 -23.20
C PRO A 264 -8.49 -4.39 -23.64
N MET A 265 -9.58 -5.16 -23.61
CA MET A 265 -9.59 -6.60 -23.85
C MET A 265 -8.87 -7.02 -25.15
N ASN A 266 -9.27 -6.44 -26.27
CA ASN A 266 -8.68 -6.78 -27.59
C ASN A 266 -7.18 -6.44 -27.67
N SER A 267 -6.72 -5.41 -26.94
CA SER A 267 -5.32 -5.01 -26.90
C SER A 267 -4.48 -5.96 -26.05
N VAL A 268 -5.03 -6.44 -24.92
CA VAL A 268 -4.32 -7.34 -24.01
C VAL A 268 -3.95 -8.65 -24.70
N ASP A 269 -4.88 -9.27 -25.44
CA ASP A 269 -4.63 -10.52 -26.15
C ASP A 269 -3.52 -10.38 -27.20
N GLN A 270 -3.60 -9.34 -28.03
CA GLN A 270 -2.57 -9.05 -29.04
C GLN A 270 -1.20 -8.80 -28.43
N ARG A 271 -1.15 -8.13 -27.27
CA ARG A 271 0.12 -7.84 -26.58
C ARG A 271 0.71 -9.08 -25.91
N ILE A 272 -0.11 -9.99 -25.39
CA ILE A 272 0.34 -11.29 -24.88
C ILE A 272 0.95 -12.12 -26.01
N ASP A 273 0.26 -12.23 -27.17
CA ASP A 273 0.75 -12.95 -28.34
C ASP A 273 2.05 -12.35 -28.90
N ARG A 274 2.15 -11.02 -28.89
CA ARG A 274 3.38 -10.33 -29.31
C ARG A 274 4.52 -10.63 -28.35
N LEU A 275 4.27 -10.52 -27.03
CA LEU A 275 5.28 -10.74 -26.02
C LEU A 275 5.83 -12.17 -26.07
N SER A 276 4.98 -13.18 -26.24
CA SER A 276 5.44 -14.56 -26.35
C SER A 276 6.38 -14.78 -27.56
N LYS A 277 6.11 -14.10 -28.68
CA LYS A 277 6.97 -14.13 -29.88
C LYS A 277 8.27 -13.35 -29.67
N GLU A 278 8.21 -12.16 -29.08
CA GLU A 278 9.42 -11.36 -28.80
C GLU A 278 10.39 -12.06 -27.82
N LEU A 279 9.85 -12.93 -26.95
CA LEU A 279 10.63 -13.73 -26.00
C LEU A 279 11.04 -15.11 -26.57
N ASP A 280 10.75 -15.40 -27.82
CA ASP A 280 11.03 -16.69 -28.48
C ASP A 280 10.52 -17.91 -27.68
N LEU A 281 9.30 -17.81 -27.11
CA LEU A 281 8.75 -18.87 -26.29
C LEU A 281 8.10 -19.97 -27.13
N ILE A 282 8.38 -21.23 -26.77
CA ILE A 282 7.76 -22.40 -27.36
C ILE A 282 6.46 -22.73 -26.62
N GLU A 283 5.43 -23.21 -27.33
CA GLU A 283 4.06 -23.40 -26.86
C GLU A 283 3.94 -24.15 -25.51
N ASN A 284 4.82 -25.10 -25.23
CA ASN A 284 4.84 -25.85 -23.96
C ASN A 284 5.61 -25.19 -22.81
N GLU A 285 6.35 -24.13 -23.07
CA GLU A 285 7.19 -23.43 -22.06
C GLU A 285 6.41 -22.36 -21.29
N PHE A 286 5.24 -21.98 -21.76
CA PHE A 286 4.45 -20.93 -21.13
C PHE A 286 2.96 -21.29 -21.04
N SER A 287 2.26 -20.52 -20.23
CA SER A 287 0.80 -20.51 -20.13
C SER A 287 0.30 -19.09 -19.92
N VAL A 288 -0.96 -18.84 -20.21
CA VAL A 288 -1.58 -17.53 -20.03
C VAL A 288 -2.71 -17.66 -19.01
N LEU A 289 -2.61 -16.88 -17.93
CA LEU A 289 -3.66 -16.77 -16.93
C LEU A 289 -4.73 -15.81 -17.44
N ASP A 290 -5.99 -16.20 -17.27
CA ASP A 290 -7.14 -15.31 -17.49
C ASP A 290 -7.22 -14.19 -16.45
N SER A 291 -8.21 -13.30 -16.54
CA SER A 291 -8.35 -12.16 -15.63
C SER A 291 -8.53 -12.56 -14.17
N VAL A 292 -9.29 -13.63 -13.89
CA VAL A 292 -9.55 -14.11 -12.52
C VAL A 292 -8.28 -14.72 -11.93
N GLN A 293 -7.64 -15.60 -12.68
CA GLN A 293 -6.38 -16.23 -12.28
C GLN A 293 -5.27 -15.20 -12.11
N THR A 294 -5.22 -14.19 -12.98
CA THR A 294 -4.28 -13.07 -12.91
C THR A 294 -4.47 -12.27 -11.61
N GLU A 295 -5.71 -11.94 -11.25
CA GLU A 295 -5.99 -11.23 -10.00
C GLU A 295 -5.53 -12.03 -8.78
N ILE A 296 -5.82 -13.32 -8.73
CA ILE A 296 -5.38 -14.22 -7.65
C ILE A 296 -3.84 -14.28 -7.59
N PHE A 297 -3.19 -14.47 -8.74
CA PHE A 297 -1.73 -14.56 -8.83
C PHE A 297 -1.04 -13.31 -8.27
N TRP A 298 -1.47 -12.13 -8.71
CA TRP A 298 -0.84 -10.88 -8.28
C TRP A 298 -1.22 -10.46 -6.87
N ASN A 299 -2.39 -10.86 -6.36
CA ASN A 299 -2.73 -10.69 -4.94
C ASN A 299 -1.80 -11.52 -4.04
N LYS A 300 -1.59 -12.80 -4.36
CA LYS A 300 -0.64 -13.65 -3.63
C LYS A 300 0.80 -13.12 -3.71
N THR A 301 1.21 -12.63 -4.88
CA THR A 301 2.52 -12.00 -5.08
C THR A 301 2.67 -10.73 -4.26
N ARG A 302 1.68 -9.83 -4.31
CA ARG A 302 1.64 -8.57 -3.56
C ARG A 302 1.75 -8.80 -2.05
N ASN A 303 1.08 -9.83 -1.56
CA ASN A 303 0.97 -10.14 -0.14
C ASN A 303 2.08 -11.07 0.37
N LEU A 304 3.02 -11.45 -0.50
CA LEU A 304 4.13 -12.36 -0.19
C LEU A 304 3.67 -13.72 0.38
N GLU A 305 2.50 -14.22 -0.05
CA GLU A 305 1.89 -15.43 0.51
C GLU A 305 2.75 -16.69 0.28
N VAL A 306 3.61 -16.69 -0.74
CA VAL A 306 4.56 -17.80 -1.00
C VAL A 306 5.60 -18.00 0.10
N PHE A 307 5.80 -16.98 0.96
CA PHE A 307 6.71 -17.01 2.10
C PHE A 307 6.00 -17.38 3.41
N LYS A 308 4.70 -17.66 3.34
CA LYS A 308 3.96 -18.17 4.50
C LYS A 308 4.42 -19.60 4.80
N ASN A 309 4.99 -19.79 5.99
CA ASN A 309 5.39 -21.12 6.52
C ASN A 309 4.17 -21.96 6.90
#